data_640e2e296edac541fe890cd2a91b435a
#
_entry.id   640e2e296edac541fe890cd2a91b435a
#
_cell.length_a   1.000
_cell.length_b   1.000
_cell.length_c   1.000
_cell.angle_alpha   90.00
_cell.angle_beta   90.00
_cell.angle_gamma   90.00
#
_symmetry.space_group_name_H-M   'P 1'
#
loop_
_entity.id
_entity.type
_entity.pdbx_description
1 polymer ?
#
loop_
_entity_poly.entity_id
_entity_poly.type
_entity_poly.pdbx_seq_one_letter_code
_entity_poly.pdbx_strand_id
1 'polypeptide(L)'
;ITENSDRLCLLFLDLLMPKMSGLDVLRFMNEKDYIDYIPVIMITGEATDETDEKAYEYGASDIIYKPFAPNVVMRRAKNIIELFEHRIDVERKLEMRTRQLRESREKLERSNEFLVNALSSVVEFRSLESGEHIQRVKYFTKIFLKYLMKYYPKYGITKDQAALIVSASALHDIGKIAIPDSILLKPGRLTQEEFEEMKRHTVYGCEILEKFKQEDNEFYHYCYDICRYHHERYDGNGYPDSLKGDEIPIWAQIVSIIDVYDALVSKRVYKSAYAVEDAIHMIMDGECGVFSSEILDCFQLAKAELLIMTEEGFSFADVEIIE
;
A
#
# COMPACT_ATOMS: atom_id res chain seq x y z
N ILE A 1 11.01 -23.18 -38.43
CA ILE A 1 11.15 -22.52 -37.12
C ILE A 1 9.77 -22.37 -36.49
N THR A 2 8.84 -21.67 -37.14
CA THR A 2 7.49 -21.36 -36.61
C THR A 2 6.64 -22.55 -36.19
N GLU A 3 6.76 -23.70 -36.88
CA GLU A 3 5.99 -24.92 -36.55
C GLU A 3 6.61 -25.83 -35.52
N ASN A 4 7.90 -25.65 -35.21
CA ASN A 4 8.68 -26.52 -34.32
C ASN A 4 9.52 -25.77 -33.30
N SER A 5 9.20 -24.51 -33.01
CA SER A 5 9.95 -23.68 -32.06
C SER A 5 10.13 -24.36 -30.70
N ASP A 6 9.09 -25.03 -30.21
CA ASP A 6 9.06 -25.71 -28.91
C ASP A 6 9.98 -26.96 -28.82
N ARG A 7 10.50 -27.41 -29.97
CA ARG A 7 11.34 -28.61 -30.08
C ARG A 7 12.79 -28.30 -30.39
N LEU A 8 13.11 -27.05 -30.69
CA LEU A 8 14.46 -26.61 -31.05
C LEU A 8 15.20 -26.13 -29.81
N CYS A 9 16.31 -26.77 -29.48
CA CYS A 9 17.21 -26.35 -28.40
C CYS A 9 18.39 -25.49 -28.90
N LEU A 10 18.70 -25.57 -30.21
CA LEU A 10 19.75 -24.79 -30.86
C LEU A 10 19.52 -24.79 -32.37
N LEU A 11 19.85 -23.69 -33.04
CA LEU A 11 19.84 -23.58 -34.49
C LEU A 11 21.28 -23.32 -34.99
N PHE A 12 21.75 -24.18 -35.92
CA PHE A 12 22.92 -23.87 -36.75
C PHE A 12 22.44 -23.22 -38.03
N LEU A 13 22.93 -22.02 -38.34
CA LEU A 13 22.47 -21.21 -39.45
C LEU A 13 23.63 -20.84 -40.36
N ASP A 14 23.65 -21.35 -41.59
CA ASP A 14 24.67 -20.99 -42.58
C ASP A 14 24.38 -19.56 -43.08
N LEU A 15 25.41 -18.74 -43.19
CA LEU A 15 25.30 -17.39 -43.70
C LEU A 15 24.83 -17.38 -45.17
N LEU A 16 25.45 -18.25 -45.98
CA LEU A 16 25.17 -18.31 -47.45
C LEU A 16 24.21 -19.45 -47.74
N MET A 17 22.94 -19.13 -47.93
CA MET A 17 21.93 -20.09 -48.30
C MET A 17 21.18 -19.63 -49.57
N PRO A 18 20.68 -20.59 -50.44
CA PRO A 18 19.84 -20.23 -51.59
C PRO A 18 18.55 -19.57 -51.16
N LYS A 19 18.15 -18.50 -51.83
CA LYS A 19 16.89 -17.74 -51.66
C LYS A 19 16.82 -16.78 -50.46
N MET A 20 17.48 -17.04 -49.32
CA MET A 20 17.44 -16.21 -48.13
C MET A 20 18.78 -16.34 -47.39
N SER A 21 19.38 -15.22 -46.98
CA SER A 21 20.62 -15.26 -46.22
C SER A 21 20.40 -15.68 -44.76
N GLY A 22 21.42 -16.20 -44.11
CA GLY A 22 21.34 -16.51 -42.67
C GLY A 22 21.04 -15.27 -41.83
N LEU A 23 21.53 -14.09 -42.22
CA LEU A 23 21.22 -12.84 -41.53
C LEU A 23 19.73 -12.45 -41.65
N ASP A 24 19.07 -12.74 -42.79
CA ASP A 24 17.64 -12.46 -42.93
C ASP A 24 16.79 -13.37 -42.02
N VAL A 25 17.22 -14.64 -41.88
CA VAL A 25 16.58 -15.59 -40.96
C VAL A 25 16.78 -15.16 -39.52
N LEU A 26 17.99 -14.75 -39.16
CA LEU A 26 18.32 -14.30 -37.82
C LEU A 26 17.54 -13.04 -37.44
N ARG A 27 17.47 -12.07 -38.35
CA ARG A 27 16.66 -10.85 -38.18
C ARG A 27 15.17 -11.20 -37.95
N PHE A 28 14.60 -12.11 -38.76
CA PHE A 28 13.24 -12.59 -38.58
C PHE A 28 13.05 -13.26 -37.20
N MET A 29 14.01 -14.04 -36.74
CA MET A 29 13.96 -14.64 -35.40
C MET A 29 13.99 -13.59 -34.28
N ASN A 30 14.79 -12.55 -34.45
CA ASN A 30 14.85 -11.42 -33.51
C ASN A 30 13.52 -10.65 -33.49
N GLU A 31 12.98 -10.27 -34.64
CA GLU A 31 11.69 -9.56 -34.77
C GLU A 31 10.49 -10.34 -34.20
N LYS A 32 10.65 -11.66 -33.99
CA LYS A 32 9.63 -12.55 -33.44
C LYS A 32 9.99 -13.10 -32.04
N ASP A 33 11.01 -12.56 -31.43
CA ASP A 33 11.51 -12.93 -30.08
C ASP A 33 11.93 -14.42 -29.98
N TYR A 34 12.13 -15.12 -31.11
CA TYR A 34 12.58 -16.52 -31.10
C TYR A 34 14.00 -16.68 -30.56
N ILE A 35 14.87 -15.68 -30.71
CA ILE A 35 16.26 -15.71 -30.20
C ILE A 35 16.31 -15.76 -28.68
N ASP A 36 15.26 -15.36 -27.99
CA ASP A 36 15.18 -15.43 -26.53
C ASP A 36 15.05 -16.86 -26.01
N TYR A 37 14.54 -17.78 -26.87
CA TYR A 37 14.29 -19.16 -26.50
C TYR A 37 15.16 -20.16 -27.29
N ILE A 38 15.59 -19.80 -28.51
CA ILE A 38 16.35 -20.64 -29.39
C ILE A 38 17.67 -19.98 -29.71
N PRO A 39 18.78 -20.41 -29.09
CA PRO A 39 20.10 -19.88 -29.41
C PRO A 39 20.49 -20.22 -30.85
N VAL A 40 21.18 -19.31 -31.51
CA VAL A 40 21.59 -19.44 -32.90
C VAL A 40 23.11 -19.37 -33.00
N ILE A 41 23.73 -20.40 -33.62
CA ILE A 41 25.12 -20.37 -34.00
C ILE A 41 25.20 -20.16 -35.50
N MET A 42 25.76 -19.02 -35.91
CA MET A 42 26.02 -18.73 -37.31
C MET A 42 27.22 -19.54 -37.83
N ILE A 43 27.15 -20.06 -39.04
CA ILE A 43 28.22 -20.75 -39.72
C ILE A 43 28.58 -19.97 -40.98
N THR A 44 29.84 -19.59 -41.13
CA THR A 44 30.29 -18.82 -42.31
C THR A 44 31.63 -19.28 -42.82
N GLY A 45 31.85 -19.18 -44.14
CA GLY A 45 33.15 -19.34 -44.78
C GLY A 45 33.94 -18.04 -44.94
N GLU A 46 33.29 -16.89 -44.71
CA GLU A 46 33.85 -15.56 -44.87
C GLU A 46 33.91 -14.86 -43.51
N ALA A 47 35.10 -14.44 -43.13
CA ALA A 47 35.32 -13.63 -41.93
C ALA A 47 35.39 -12.17 -42.34
N THR A 48 34.31 -11.42 -42.12
CA THR A 48 34.33 -9.96 -42.27
C THR A 48 33.75 -9.34 -41.01
N ASP A 49 34.45 -8.32 -40.48
CA ASP A 49 34.03 -7.63 -39.25
C ASP A 49 32.57 -7.10 -39.35
N GLU A 50 32.17 -6.61 -40.53
CA GLU A 50 30.82 -6.07 -40.75
C GLU A 50 29.72 -7.14 -40.65
N THR A 51 29.98 -8.36 -41.14
CA THR A 51 29.03 -9.48 -41.09
C THR A 51 28.88 -10.03 -39.68
N ASP A 52 29.98 -10.10 -38.97
CA ASP A 52 30.00 -10.56 -37.58
C ASP A 52 29.27 -9.60 -36.65
N GLU A 53 29.52 -8.30 -36.81
CA GLU A 53 28.84 -7.25 -36.06
C GLU A 53 27.31 -7.32 -36.25
N LYS A 54 26.85 -7.43 -37.52
CA LYS A 54 25.42 -7.60 -37.82
C LYS A 54 24.83 -8.90 -37.25
N ALA A 55 25.58 -10.00 -37.28
CA ALA A 55 25.10 -11.27 -36.74
C ALA A 55 24.88 -11.15 -35.22
N TYR A 56 25.83 -10.56 -34.48
CA TYR A 56 25.64 -10.33 -33.05
C TYR A 56 24.55 -9.29 -32.75
N GLU A 57 24.45 -8.22 -33.53
CA GLU A 57 23.37 -7.25 -33.41
C GLU A 57 21.98 -7.87 -33.57
N TYR A 58 21.84 -8.83 -34.49
CA TYR A 58 20.58 -9.58 -34.72
C TYR A 58 20.41 -10.76 -33.73
N GLY A 59 21.32 -10.94 -32.76
CA GLY A 59 21.16 -11.86 -31.65
C GLY A 59 21.76 -13.24 -31.87
N ALA A 60 22.74 -13.40 -32.76
CA ALA A 60 23.51 -14.65 -32.82
C ALA A 60 24.21 -14.92 -31.48
N SER A 61 24.12 -16.14 -30.99
CA SER A 61 24.77 -16.57 -29.75
C SER A 61 26.26 -16.85 -29.95
N ASP A 62 26.68 -17.27 -31.15
CA ASP A 62 28.06 -17.53 -31.53
C ASP A 62 28.20 -17.56 -33.06
N ILE A 63 29.46 -17.43 -33.53
CA ILE A 63 29.85 -17.55 -34.94
C ILE A 63 30.97 -18.59 -35.08
N ILE A 64 30.83 -19.51 -36.04
CA ILE A 64 31.81 -20.54 -36.36
C ILE A 64 32.24 -20.42 -37.80
N TYR A 65 33.57 -20.35 -38.02
CA TYR A 65 34.16 -20.20 -39.34
C TYR A 65 34.53 -21.56 -39.96
N LYS A 66 34.21 -21.73 -41.25
CA LYS A 66 34.67 -22.88 -42.05
C LYS A 66 36.13 -22.65 -42.51
N PRO A 67 37.02 -23.71 -42.51
CA PRO A 67 36.76 -25.06 -42.03
C PRO A 67 36.84 -25.21 -40.51
N PHE A 68 35.96 -26.00 -39.90
CA PHE A 68 35.90 -26.22 -38.46
C PHE A 68 36.10 -27.68 -38.06
N ALA A 69 36.63 -27.91 -36.87
CA ALA A 69 36.71 -29.24 -36.28
C ALA A 69 35.37 -29.61 -35.63
N PRO A 70 34.77 -30.79 -35.90
CA PRO A 70 33.49 -31.21 -35.35
C PRO A 70 33.43 -31.14 -33.82
N ASN A 71 34.52 -31.53 -33.14
CA ASN A 71 34.61 -31.48 -31.67
C ASN A 71 34.47 -30.06 -31.10
N VAL A 72 34.98 -29.05 -31.82
CA VAL A 72 34.87 -27.63 -31.39
C VAL A 72 33.40 -27.16 -31.51
N VAL A 73 32.76 -27.51 -32.62
CA VAL A 73 31.34 -27.17 -32.83
C VAL A 73 30.46 -27.80 -31.77
N MET A 74 30.66 -29.11 -31.51
CA MET A 74 29.89 -29.83 -30.50
C MET A 74 30.08 -29.24 -29.09
N ARG A 75 31.29 -28.83 -28.74
CA ARG A 75 31.59 -28.23 -27.44
C ARG A 75 30.91 -26.84 -27.28
N ARG A 76 31.00 -25.99 -28.32
CA ARG A 76 30.36 -24.67 -28.33
C ARG A 76 28.85 -24.81 -28.24
N ALA A 77 28.26 -25.68 -29.05
CA ALA A 77 26.82 -25.97 -29.00
C ALA A 77 26.37 -26.41 -27.62
N LYS A 78 27.09 -27.38 -27.01
CA LYS A 78 26.78 -27.84 -25.66
C LYS A 78 26.79 -26.69 -24.63
N ASN A 79 27.86 -25.89 -24.62
CA ASN A 79 28.00 -24.77 -23.70
C ASN A 79 26.86 -23.76 -23.86
N ILE A 80 26.48 -23.48 -25.10
CA ILE A 80 25.39 -22.52 -25.39
C ILE A 80 24.05 -23.09 -24.94
N ILE A 81 23.75 -24.35 -25.21
CA ILE A 81 22.52 -25.00 -24.74
C ILE A 81 22.46 -24.97 -23.21
N GLU A 82 23.53 -25.38 -22.51
CA GLU A 82 23.60 -25.38 -21.05
C GLU A 82 23.38 -23.95 -20.49
N LEU A 83 23.95 -22.94 -21.11
CA LEU A 83 23.77 -21.54 -20.71
C LEU A 83 22.30 -21.07 -20.84
N PHE A 84 21.66 -21.39 -21.98
CA PHE A 84 20.28 -21.03 -22.23
C PHE A 84 19.31 -21.77 -21.31
N GLU A 85 19.50 -23.08 -21.13
CA GLU A 85 18.71 -23.88 -20.16
C GLU A 85 18.82 -23.30 -18.75
N HIS A 86 20.04 -22.95 -18.33
CA HIS A 86 20.27 -22.34 -17.01
C HIS A 86 19.56 -20.97 -16.90
N ARG A 87 19.63 -20.13 -17.94
CA ARG A 87 18.94 -18.81 -17.96
C ARG A 87 17.43 -18.99 -17.78
N ILE A 88 16.82 -19.87 -18.57
CA ILE A 88 15.37 -20.15 -18.49
C ILE A 88 14.97 -20.69 -17.12
N ASP A 89 15.78 -21.57 -16.53
CA ASP A 89 15.51 -22.12 -15.19
C ASP A 89 15.58 -21.02 -14.10
N VAL A 90 16.58 -20.13 -14.19
CA VAL A 90 16.72 -18.99 -13.27
C VAL A 90 15.54 -18.02 -13.40
N GLU A 91 15.14 -17.67 -14.63
CA GLU A 91 14.00 -16.79 -14.88
C GLU A 91 12.70 -17.39 -14.31
N ARG A 92 12.43 -18.66 -14.56
CA ARG A 92 11.27 -19.38 -13.99
C ARG A 92 11.29 -19.41 -12.46
N LYS A 93 12.46 -19.65 -11.87
CA LYS A 93 12.62 -19.63 -10.39
C LYS A 93 12.37 -18.23 -9.83
N LEU A 94 12.84 -17.19 -10.51
CA LEU A 94 12.62 -15.80 -10.12
C LEU A 94 11.12 -15.44 -10.13
N GLU A 95 10.43 -15.78 -11.22
CA GLU A 95 8.98 -15.55 -11.32
C GLU A 95 8.20 -16.27 -10.21
N MET A 96 8.51 -17.56 -9.98
CA MET A 96 7.88 -18.32 -8.89
C MET A 96 8.13 -17.68 -7.52
N ARG A 97 9.37 -17.26 -7.24
CA ARG A 97 9.74 -16.61 -5.98
C ARG A 97 9.05 -15.27 -5.80
N THR A 98 8.99 -14.46 -6.85
CA THR A 98 8.30 -13.17 -6.84
C THR A 98 6.81 -13.35 -6.53
N ARG A 99 6.17 -14.33 -7.17
CA ARG A 99 4.77 -14.68 -6.90
C ARG A 99 4.56 -15.13 -5.45
N GLN A 100 5.40 -16.06 -4.95
CA GLN A 100 5.32 -16.54 -3.57
C GLN A 100 5.50 -15.41 -2.56
N LEU A 101 6.44 -14.49 -2.82
CA LEU A 101 6.68 -13.34 -1.96
C LEU A 101 5.46 -12.40 -1.90
N ARG A 102 4.85 -12.13 -3.06
CA ARG A 102 3.61 -11.33 -3.14
C ARG A 102 2.47 -11.98 -2.34
N GLU A 103 2.21 -13.27 -2.58
CA GLU A 103 1.17 -14.00 -1.85
C GLU A 103 1.41 -14.04 -0.33
N SER A 104 2.68 -14.18 0.09
CA SER A 104 3.06 -14.15 1.51
C SER A 104 2.86 -12.77 2.13
N ARG A 105 3.25 -11.72 1.42
CA ARG A 105 3.05 -10.32 1.84
C ARG A 105 1.56 -10.03 2.03
N GLU A 106 0.72 -10.35 1.06
CA GLU A 106 -0.73 -10.14 1.15
C GLU A 106 -1.39 -10.89 2.32
N LYS A 107 -0.90 -12.11 2.61
CA LYS A 107 -1.38 -12.88 3.78
C LYS A 107 -0.98 -12.19 5.09
N LEU A 108 0.24 -11.69 5.17
CA LEU A 108 0.73 -10.99 6.36
C LEU A 108 -0.04 -9.69 6.59
N GLU A 109 -0.26 -8.91 5.54
CA GLU A 109 -1.05 -7.66 5.59
C GLU A 109 -2.47 -7.93 6.10
N ARG A 110 -3.16 -8.94 5.54
CA ARG A 110 -4.51 -9.34 6.02
C ARG A 110 -4.50 -9.82 7.47
N SER A 111 -3.48 -10.57 7.87
CA SER A 111 -3.34 -11.02 9.27
C SER A 111 -3.11 -9.87 10.22
N ASN A 112 -2.27 -8.91 9.86
CA ASN A 112 -2.03 -7.71 10.67
C ASN A 112 -3.29 -6.86 10.79
N GLU A 113 -4.00 -6.64 9.68
CA GLU A 113 -5.27 -5.91 9.70
C GLU A 113 -6.32 -6.59 10.59
N PHE A 114 -6.44 -7.91 10.51
CA PHE A 114 -7.31 -8.68 11.40
C PHE A 114 -6.96 -8.46 12.87
N LEU A 115 -5.68 -8.52 13.23
CA LEU A 115 -5.23 -8.32 14.62
C LEU A 115 -5.52 -6.90 15.11
N VAL A 116 -5.24 -5.87 14.32
CA VAL A 116 -5.56 -4.48 14.66
C VAL A 116 -7.06 -4.32 14.89
N ASN A 117 -7.89 -4.79 13.96
CA ASN A 117 -9.34 -4.70 14.07
C ASN A 117 -9.87 -5.48 15.29
N ALA A 118 -9.33 -6.66 15.57
CA ALA A 118 -9.74 -7.47 16.73
C ALA A 118 -9.40 -6.78 18.05
N LEU A 119 -8.18 -6.22 18.17
CA LEU A 119 -7.78 -5.48 19.37
C LEU A 119 -8.66 -4.25 19.62
N SER A 120 -8.92 -3.47 18.58
CA SER A 120 -9.78 -2.30 18.66
C SER A 120 -11.20 -2.67 19.03
N SER A 121 -11.76 -3.73 18.44
CA SER A 121 -13.10 -4.23 18.74
C SER A 121 -13.26 -4.69 20.20
N VAL A 122 -12.23 -5.24 20.83
CA VAL A 122 -12.26 -5.60 22.25
C VAL A 122 -12.44 -4.36 23.13
N VAL A 123 -11.77 -3.26 22.79
CA VAL A 123 -11.88 -1.98 23.52
C VAL A 123 -13.26 -1.36 23.34
N GLU A 124 -13.78 -1.33 22.11
CA GLU A 124 -15.14 -0.83 21.82
C GLU A 124 -16.23 -1.66 22.50
N PHE A 125 -16.10 -2.98 22.48
CA PHE A 125 -17.04 -3.84 23.18
C PHE A 125 -17.15 -3.49 24.67
N ARG A 126 -16.02 -3.11 25.29
CA ARG A 126 -16.00 -2.68 26.70
C ARG A 126 -16.66 -1.31 26.89
N SER A 127 -16.51 -0.39 25.95
CA SER A 127 -17.09 0.97 26.01
C SER A 127 -18.56 1.03 25.56
N LEU A 128 -19.18 -0.09 25.21
CA LEU A 128 -20.53 -0.18 24.65
C LEU A 128 -20.68 0.63 23.34
N GLU A 129 -19.60 0.97 22.68
CA GLU A 129 -19.65 1.51 21.34
C GLU A 129 -19.92 0.39 20.32
N SER A 130 -20.57 0.73 19.22
CA SER A 130 -20.84 -0.29 18.20
C SER A 130 -19.54 -0.66 17.48
N GLY A 131 -19.24 -1.96 17.31
CA GLY A 131 -18.04 -2.41 16.56
C GLY A 131 -17.95 -1.89 15.12
N GLU A 132 -18.95 -1.15 14.67
CA GLU A 132 -18.96 -0.42 13.40
C GLU A 132 -18.17 0.90 13.43
N HIS A 133 -17.99 1.51 14.62
CA HIS A 133 -17.29 2.79 14.77
C HIS A 133 -15.87 2.72 14.19
N ILE A 134 -15.07 1.74 14.58
CA ILE A 134 -13.70 1.55 14.06
C ILE A 134 -13.68 1.45 12.55
N GLN A 135 -14.63 0.70 11.99
CA GLN A 135 -14.69 0.53 10.54
C GLN A 135 -15.03 1.85 9.85
N ARG A 136 -15.99 2.64 10.42
CA ARG A 136 -16.32 3.96 9.89
C ARG A 136 -15.16 4.93 9.99
N VAL A 137 -14.47 5.00 11.14
CA VAL A 137 -13.28 5.86 11.32
C VAL A 137 -12.19 5.53 10.30
N LYS A 138 -11.86 4.24 10.10
CA LYS A 138 -10.90 3.81 9.07
C LYS A 138 -11.34 4.24 7.69
N TYR A 139 -12.60 4.04 7.36
CA TYR A 139 -13.14 4.34 6.06
C TYR A 139 -13.15 5.84 5.76
N PHE A 140 -13.65 6.64 6.70
CA PHE A 140 -13.63 8.10 6.55
C PHE A 140 -12.20 8.67 6.52
N THR A 141 -11.28 8.11 7.31
CA THR A 141 -9.87 8.47 7.24
C THR A 141 -9.30 8.18 5.85
N LYS A 142 -9.65 7.06 5.22
CA LYS A 142 -9.24 6.71 3.86
C LYS A 142 -9.74 7.71 2.84
N ILE A 143 -11.04 8.06 2.88
CA ILE A 143 -11.62 9.09 2.02
C ILE A 143 -10.88 10.42 2.22
N PHE A 144 -10.69 10.83 3.46
CA PHE A 144 -10.05 12.09 3.78
C PHE A 144 -8.62 12.16 3.23
N LEU A 145 -7.82 11.11 3.42
CA LEU A 145 -6.46 11.01 2.90
C LEU A 145 -6.42 11.08 1.37
N LYS A 146 -7.36 10.48 0.67
CA LYS A 146 -7.49 10.59 -0.79
C LYS A 146 -7.60 12.06 -1.23
N TYR A 147 -8.43 12.85 -0.57
CA TYR A 147 -8.59 14.27 -0.87
C TYR A 147 -7.37 15.09 -0.44
N LEU A 148 -6.82 14.82 0.75
CA LEU A 148 -5.63 15.53 1.24
C LEU A 148 -4.42 15.32 0.32
N MET A 149 -4.14 14.09 -0.09
CA MET A 149 -3.04 13.77 -1.00
C MET A 149 -3.20 14.45 -2.36
N LYS A 150 -4.43 14.56 -2.84
CA LYS A 150 -4.74 15.18 -4.13
C LYS A 150 -4.61 16.70 -4.11
N TYR A 151 -5.14 17.35 -3.08
CA TYR A 151 -5.27 18.82 -3.04
C TYR A 151 -4.20 19.49 -2.20
N TYR A 152 -3.55 18.75 -1.30
CA TYR A 152 -2.49 19.23 -0.41
C TYR A 152 -1.23 18.38 -0.47
N PRO A 153 -0.59 18.25 -1.67
CA PRO A 153 0.58 17.39 -1.86
C PRO A 153 1.80 17.81 -1.03
N LYS A 154 1.76 19.00 -0.43
CA LYS A 154 2.82 19.51 0.46
C LYS A 154 3.08 18.63 1.69
N TYR A 155 2.09 17.84 2.12
CA TYR A 155 2.25 16.92 3.25
C TYR A 155 3.07 15.67 2.88
N GLY A 156 3.31 15.41 1.59
CA GLY A 156 4.22 14.36 1.12
C GLY A 156 3.80 12.93 1.49
N ILE A 157 2.53 12.71 1.86
CA ILE A 157 2.03 11.38 2.25
C ILE A 157 2.00 10.47 1.02
N THR A 158 2.69 9.34 1.10
CA THR A 158 2.68 8.30 0.07
C THR A 158 1.47 7.37 0.22
N LYS A 159 1.17 6.58 -0.81
CA LYS A 159 0.09 5.57 -0.74
C LYS A 159 0.32 4.55 0.37
N ASP A 160 1.55 4.10 0.56
CA ASP A 160 1.91 3.15 1.62
C ASP A 160 1.71 3.78 3.01
N GLN A 161 2.14 5.01 3.21
CA GLN A 161 1.91 5.76 4.44
C GLN A 161 0.43 6.00 4.71
N ALA A 162 -0.35 6.33 3.68
CA ALA A 162 -1.81 6.49 3.83
C ALA A 162 -2.47 5.19 4.31
N ALA A 163 -2.06 4.04 3.79
CA ALA A 163 -2.57 2.74 4.25
C ALA A 163 -2.21 2.47 5.72
N LEU A 164 -0.99 2.83 6.15
CA LEU A 164 -0.57 2.72 7.56
C LEU A 164 -1.38 3.64 8.46
N ILE A 165 -1.61 4.90 8.06
CA ILE A 165 -2.41 5.88 8.81
C ILE A 165 -3.85 5.39 8.97
N VAL A 166 -4.47 4.87 7.90
CA VAL A 166 -5.81 4.26 7.96
C VAL A 166 -5.84 3.10 8.96
N SER A 167 -4.87 2.22 8.94
CA SER A 167 -4.81 1.11 9.90
C SER A 167 -4.58 1.60 11.33
N ALA A 168 -3.72 2.60 11.53
CA ALA A 168 -3.42 3.18 12.83
C ALA A 168 -4.62 3.92 13.44
N SER A 169 -5.51 4.52 12.62
CA SER A 169 -6.70 5.21 13.11
C SER A 169 -7.62 4.32 13.93
N ALA A 170 -7.60 3.00 13.68
CA ALA A 170 -8.35 2.02 14.46
C ALA A 170 -7.94 1.96 15.94
N LEU A 171 -6.72 2.38 16.27
CA LEU A 171 -6.15 2.28 17.62
C LEU A 171 -6.21 3.61 18.40
N HIS A 172 -6.87 4.66 17.88
CA HIS A 172 -6.90 5.97 18.52
C HIS A 172 -7.36 5.90 19.99
N ASP A 173 -8.31 5.04 20.27
CA ASP A 173 -8.96 4.85 21.57
C ASP A 173 -8.48 3.62 22.37
N ILE A 174 -7.37 2.98 21.97
CA ILE A 174 -6.87 1.76 22.63
C ILE A 174 -6.68 1.93 24.15
N GLY A 175 -6.37 3.12 24.61
CA GLY A 175 -6.18 3.42 26.03
C GLY A 175 -7.46 3.43 26.87
N LYS A 176 -8.66 3.44 26.28
CA LYS A 176 -9.91 3.26 27.00
C LYS A 176 -9.96 1.95 27.79
N ILE A 177 -9.13 0.96 27.42
CA ILE A 177 -8.99 -0.29 28.16
C ILE A 177 -8.52 -0.07 29.61
N ALA A 178 -7.81 1.00 29.89
CA ALA A 178 -7.30 1.31 31.25
C ALA A 178 -8.24 2.22 32.05
N ILE A 179 -9.28 2.77 31.45
CA ILE A 179 -10.26 3.62 32.15
C ILE A 179 -11.15 2.75 33.04
N PRO A 180 -11.41 3.14 34.32
CA PRO A 180 -12.31 2.40 35.21
C PRO A 180 -13.75 2.31 34.65
N ASP A 181 -14.41 1.17 34.82
CA ASP A 181 -15.78 0.95 34.35
C ASP A 181 -16.80 1.93 34.96
N SER A 182 -16.56 2.38 36.20
CA SER A 182 -17.39 3.39 36.86
C SER A 182 -17.42 4.74 36.13
N ILE A 183 -16.37 5.04 35.33
CA ILE A 183 -16.25 6.23 34.50
C ILE A 183 -16.65 5.92 33.07
N LEU A 184 -16.08 4.87 32.49
CA LEU A 184 -16.30 4.50 31.11
C LEU A 184 -17.77 4.18 30.78
N LEU A 185 -18.45 3.49 31.70
CA LEU A 185 -19.83 3.03 31.54
C LEU A 185 -20.84 3.90 32.31
N LYS A 186 -20.43 5.07 32.80
CA LYS A 186 -21.32 5.91 33.62
C LYS A 186 -22.54 6.37 32.83
N PRO A 187 -23.75 6.08 33.29
CA PRO A 187 -24.97 6.60 32.67
C PRO A 187 -25.15 8.08 33.03
N GLY A 188 -24.77 8.99 32.13
CA GLY A 188 -24.91 10.41 32.29
C GLY A 188 -23.63 11.21 32.14
N ARG A 189 -23.66 12.48 32.56
CA ARG A 189 -22.49 13.35 32.44
C ARG A 189 -21.41 12.99 33.44
N LEU A 190 -20.16 13.03 33.00
CA LEU A 190 -18.99 12.91 33.88
C LEU A 190 -18.84 14.18 34.75
N THR A 191 -18.37 14.03 35.98
CA THR A 191 -17.86 15.14 36.76
C THR A 191 -16.56 15.68 36.14
N GLN A 192 -16.05 16.81 36.62
CA GLN A 192 -14.79 17.33 36.13
C GLN A 192 -13.63 16.38 36.39
N GLU A 193 -13.57 15.76 37.56
CA GLU A 193 -12.51 14.79 37.95
C GLU A 193 -12.62 13.53 37.08
N GLU A 194 -13.82 13.00 36.86
CA GLU A 194 -14.05 11.85 35.99
C GLU A 194 -13.69 12.17 34.53
N PHE A 195 -13.95 13.40 34.08
CA PHE A 195 -13.57 13.81 32.73
C PHE A 195 -12.06 13.93 32.59
N GLU A 196 -11.34 14.45 33.61
CA GLU A 196 -9.87 14.46 33.62
C GLU A 196 -9.31 13.02 33.57
N GLU A 197 -9.89 12.06 34.28
CA GLU A 197 -9.49 10.66 34.16
C GLU A 197 -9.83 10.08 32.81
N MET A 198 -10.99 10.40 32.22
CA MET A 198 -11.34 9.97 30.87
C MET A 198 -10.34 10.45 29.81
N LYS A 199 -9.88 11.70 29.89
CA LYS A 199 -8.84 12.24 28.99
C LYS A 199 -7.54 11.43 28.98
N ARG A 200 -7.25 10.75 30.08
CA ARG A 200 -6.03 9.94 30.22
C ARG A 200 -5.98 8.72 29.30
N HIS A 201 -7.10 8.35 28.63
CA HIS A 201 -7.03 7.26 27.64
C HIS A 201 -5.98 7.53 26.56
N THR A 202 -5.75 8.80 26.17
CA THR A 202 -4.72 9.18 25.21
C THR A 202 -3.32 8.85 25.72
N VAL A 203 -3.05 9.06 27.02
CA VAL A 203 -1.78 8.75 27.67
C VAL A 203 -1.64 7.24 27.91
N TYR A 204 -2.68 6.60 28.44
CA TYR A 204 -2.67 5.16 28.68
C TYR A 204 -2.47 4.34 27.40
N GLY A 205 -3.06 4.79 26.29
CA GLY A 205 -2.83 4.16 24.99
C GLY A 205 -1.38 4.24 24.57
N CYS A 206 -0.74 5.37 24.74
CA CYS A 206 0.70 5.53 24.49
C CYS A 206 1.54 4.62 25.39
N GLU A 207 1.23 4.52 26.70
CA GLU A 207 1.93 3.62 27.62
C GLU A 207 1.81 2.14 27.21
N ILE A 208 0.68 1.76 26.63
CA ILE A 208 0.50 0.41 26.05
C ILE A 208 1.37 0.24 24.82
N LEU A 209 1.33 1.20 23.90
CA LEU A 209 2.07 1.14 22.64
C LEU A 209 3.58 1.16 22.83
N GLU A 210 4.08 1.92 23.84
CA GLU A 210 5.51 1.98 24.15
C GLU A 210 6.14 0.62 24.48
N LYS A 211 5.36 -0.33 25.00
CA LYS A 211 5.83 -1.70 25.25
C LYS A 211 6.19 -2.46 23.97
N PHE A 212 5.69 -2.00 22.83
CA PHE A 212 5.90 -2.58 21.50
C PHE A 212 6.72 -1.67 20.57
N LYS A 213 7.35 -0.64 21.15
CA LYS A 213 8.15 0.33 20.41
C LYS A 213 9.25 -0.36 19.61
N GLN A 214 9.32 -0.02 18.32
CA GLN A 214 10.42 -0.33 17.42
C GLN A 214 10.83 0.97 16.74
N GLU A 215 12.10 1.35 16.87
CA GLU A 215 12.57 2.70 16.46
C GLU A 215 12.35 3.02 14.99
N ASP A 216 12.44 2.01 14.11
CA ASP A 216 12.27 2.17 12.65
C ASP A 216 10.86 1.78 12.14
N ASN A 217 9.86 1.70 13.03
CA ASN A 217 8.52 1.26 12.65
C ASN A 217 7.57 2.45 12.46
N GLU A 218 7.38 2.87 11.19
CA GLU A 218 6.46 3.98 10.85
C GLU A 218 5.04 3.73 11.38
N PHE A 219 4.53 2.50 11.31
CA PHE A 219 3.21 2.17 11.82
C PHE A 219 3.07 2.46 13.31
N TYR A 220 4.13 2.14 14.10
CA TYR A 220 4.16 2.49 15.53
C TYR A 220 4.05 3.99 15.75
N HIS A 221 4.77 4.79 14.97
CA HIS A 221 4.73 6.25 15.09
C HIS A 221 3.34 6.80 14.80
N TYR A 222 2.68 6.33 13.74
CA TYR A 222 1.30 6.74 13.45
C TYR A 222 0.33 6.32 14.56
N CYS A 223 0.44 5.10 15.09
CA CYS A 223 -0.40 4.65 16.20
C CYS A 223 -0.20 5.52 17.45
N TYR A 224 1.04 5.82 17.81
CA TYR A 224 1.38 6.63 18.96
C TYR A 224 0.83 8.04 18.84
N ASP A 225 1.13 8.72 17.74
CA ASP A 225 0.73 10.09 17.51
C ASP A 225 -0.81 10.23 17.43
N ILE A 226 -1.47 9.35 16.71
CA ILE A 226 -2.93 9.34 16.61
C ILE A 226 -3.55 9.09 17.98
N CYS A 227 -3.09 8.08 18.71
CA CYS A 227 -3.61 7.78 20.04
C CYS A 227 -3.41 8.95 21.00
N ARG A 228 -2.24 9.62 20.97
CA ARG A 228 -1.93 10.72 21.88
C ARG A 228 -2.66 12.00 21.52
N TYR A 229 -2.75 12.33 20.20
CA TYR A 229 -3.06 13.68 19.74
C TYR A 229 -4.42 13.85 19.05
N HIS A 230 -5.24 12.82 18.89
CA HIS A 230 -6.54 12.95 18.21
C HIS A 230 -7.54 13.85 18.95
N HIS A 231 -7.30 14.15 20.22
CA HIS A 231 -8.07 15.12 20.98
C HIS A 231 -7.40 16.48 21.12
N GLU A 232 -6.24 16.70 20.51
CA GLU A 232 -5.68 18.04 20.39
C GLU A 232 -6.54 18.92 19.48
N ARG A 233 -6.48 20.22 19.69
CA ARG A 233 -7.22 21.21 18.90
C ARG A 233 -6.27 22.28 18.40
N TYR A 234 -6.49 22.74 17.18
CA TYR A 234 -5.58 23.65 16.49
C TYR A 234 -5.28 24.94 17.22
N ASP A 235 -6.23 25.39 18.09
CA ASP A 235 -6.10 26.55 18.97
C ASP A 235 -5.33 26.30 20.28
N GLY A 236 -4.94 25.05 20.57
CA GLY A 236 -4.24 24.63 21.78
C GLY A 236 -5.14 24.35 22.99
N ASN A 237 -6.47 24.32 22.79
CA ASN A 237 -7.43 23.99 23.85
C ASN A 237 -7.74 22.48 23.94
N GLY A 238 -6.98 21.66 23.22
CA GLY A 238 -7.07 20.21 23.25
C GLY A 238 -6.33 19.58 24.45
N TYR A 239 -6.16 18.27 24.40
CA TYR A 239 -5.44 17.47 25.38
C TYR A 239 -4.75 16.27 24.71
N PRO A 240 -3.70 15.65 25.31
CA PRO A 240 -3.20 15.83 26.68
C PRO A 240 -2.11 16.92 26.80
N ASP A 241 -1.46 17.32 25.70
CA ASP A 241 -0.24 18.14 25.73
C ASP A 241 -0.52 19.62 25.38
N SER A 242 -1.77 19.95 24.98
CA SER A 242 -2.20 21.29 24.55
C SER A 242 -1.37 21.83 23.38
N LEU A 243 -1.05 20.95 22.42
CA LEU A 243 -0.34 21.29 21.20
C LEU A 243 -1.15 22.29 20.36
N LYS A 244 -0.43 23.18 19.65
CA LYS A 244 -1.05 24.25 18.88
C LYS A 244 -0.57 24.29 17.43
N GLY A 245 -1.52 24.48 16.53
CA GLY A 245 -1.19 24.62 15.11
C GLY A 245 -0.55 23.36 14.52
N ASP A 246 0.55 23.56 13.81
CA ASP A 246 1.28 22.51 13.11
C ASP A 246 2.16 21.64 14.04
N GLU A 247 2.17 21.91 15.35
CA GLU A 247 2.74 20.99 16.34
C GLU A 247 1.95 19.68 16.39
N ILE A 248 0.65 19.71 16.00
CA ILE A 248 -0.19 18.53 15.93
C ILE A 248 0.08 17.79 14.61
N PRO A 249 0.57 16.54 14.63
CA PRO A 249 0.78 15.77 13.42
C PRO A 249 -0.46 15.72 12.53
N ILE A 250 -0.29 15.90 11.22
CA ILE A 250 -1.42 15.99 10.27
C ILE A 250 -2.34 14.76 10.34
N TRP A 251 -1.80 13.55 10.53
CA TRP A 251 -2.59 12.33 10.68
C TRP A 251 -3.43 12.31 11.95
N ALA A 252 -2.95 12.93 13.04
CA ALA A 252 -3.75 13.09 14.25
C ALA A 252 -4.87 14.13 14.04
N GLN A 253 -4.62 15.22 13.32
CA GLN A 253 -5.66 16.20 12.95
C GLN A 253 -6.75 15.56 12.08
N ILE A 254 -6.38 14.68 11.12
CA ILE A 254 -7.33 13.94 10.28
C ILE A 254 -8.22 13.04 11.15
N VAL A 255 -7.63 12.21 12.00
CA VAL A 255 -8.41 11.31 12.85
C VAL A 255 -9.28 12.10 13.84
N SER A 256 -8.79 13.24 14.33
CA SER A 256 -9.55 14.13 15.22
C SER A 256 -10.86 14.61 14.59
N ILE A 257 -10.84 15.13 13.36
CA ILE A 257 -12.06 15.61 12.70
C ILE A 257 -12.99 14.46 12.31
N ILE A 258 -12.42 13.32 11.92
CA ILE A 258 -13.18 12.13 11.55
C ILE A 258 -13.88 11.51 12.76
N ASP A 259 -13.22 11.40 13.92
CA ASP A 259 -13.84 10.92 15.15
C ASP A 259 -15.00 11.83 15.58
N VAL A 260 -14.81 13.16 15.53
CA VAL A 260 -15.87 14.12 15.80
C VAL A 260 -17.04 13.96 14.83
N TYR A 261 -16.75 13.81 13.54
CA TYR A 261 -17.79 13.59 12.53
C TYR A 261 -18.59 12.31 12.81
N ASP A 262 -17.91 11.18 13.02
CA ASP A 262 -18.55 9.91 13.32
C ASP A 262 -19.39 9.99 14.61
N ALA A 263 -18.88 10.66 15.64
CA ALA A 263 -19.60 10.87 16.89
C ALA A 263 -20.91 11.71 16.73
N LEU A 264 -20.97 12.57 15.73
CA LEU A 264 -22.16 13.37 15.44
C LEU A 264 -23.19 12.59 14.62
N VAL A 265 -22.77 11.90 13.57
CA VAL A 265 -23.66 11.22 12.62
C VAL A 265 -24.07 9.81 13.05
N SER A 266 -23.43 9.26 14.08
CA SER A 266 -23.74 7.92 14.57
C SER A 266 -24.68 7.96 15.76
N LYS A 267 -25.63 7.00 15.79
CA LYS A 267 -26.54 6.82 16.93
C LYS A 267 -25.74 6.24 18.11
N ARG A 268 -25.75 6.94 19.25
CA ARG A 268 -25.17 6.45 20.51
C ARG A 268 -26.28 6.16 21.52
N VAL A 269 -25.98 5.35 22.53
CA VAL A 269 -26.95 4.91 23.55
C VAL A 269 -27.70 6.08 24.19
N TYR A 270 -27.06 7.25 24.31
CA TYR A 270 -27.57 8.43 25.01
C TYR A 270 -27.88 9.63 24.09
N LYS A 271 -27.72 9.50 22.75
CA LYS A 271 -27.88 10.60 21.82
C LYS A 271 -28.37 10.12 20.45
N SER A 272 -29.39 10.79 19.92
CA SER A 272 -29.80 10.61 18.52
C SER A 272 -28.72 11.15 17.59
N ALA A 273 -28.53 10.50 16.43
CA ALA A 273 -27.68 11.02 15.38
C ALA A 273 -28.19 12.39 14.89
N TYR A 274 -27.28 13.31 14.62
CA TYR A 274 -27.59 14.53 13.88
C TYR A 274 -27.77 14.22 12.40
N ALA A 275 -28.53 15.04 11.70
CA ALA A 275 -28.49 15.03 10.24
C ALA A 275 -27.06 15.37 9.77
N VAL A 276 -26.64 14.77 8.66
CA VAL A 276 -25.26 14.91 8.21
C VAL A 276 -24.90 16.36 7.90
N GLU A 277 -25.83 17.12 7.32
CA GLU A 277 -25.66 18.53 7.06
C GLU A 277 -25.45 19.32 8.35
N ASP A 278 -26.23 19.05 9.39
CA ASP A 278 -26.08 19.71 10.69
C ASP A 278 -24.71 19.40 11.33
N ALA A 279 -24.29 18.14 11.28
CA ALA A 279 -22.98 17.74 11.77
C ALA A 279 -21.84 18.47 11.06
N ILE A 280 -21.93 18.63 9.74
CA ILE A 280 -20.94 19.36 8.95
C ILE A 280 -20.94 20.85 9.36
N HIS A 281 -22.10 21.48 9.49
CA HIS A 281 -22.19 22.88 9.95
C HIS A 281 -21.55 23.05 11.33
N MET A 282 -21.86 22.19 12.29
CA MET A 282 -21.27 22.24 13.63
C MET A 282 -19.74 22.14 13.61
N ILE A 283 -19.18 21.29 12.74
CA ILE A 283 -17.72 21.16 12.57
C ILE A 283 -17.14 22.44 11.96
N MET A 284 -17.75 22.94 10.88
CA MET A 284 -17.27 24.12 10.16
C MET A 284 -17.37 25.41 11.01
N ASP A 285 -18.39 25.52 11.86
CA ASP A 285 -18.59 26.65 12.77
C ASP A 285 -17.74 26.55 14.06
N GLY A 286 -16.97 25.46 14.23
CA GLY A 286 -16.07 25.27 15.38
C GLY A 286 -16.77 24.89 16.67
N GLU A 287 -18.05 24.48 16.67
CA GLU A 287 -18.77 24.03 17.86
C GLU A 287 -18.18 22.78 18.51
N CYS A 288 -17.47 21.98 17.72
CA CYS A 288 -16.85 20.73 18.14
C CYS A 288 -15.33 20.81 18.35
N GLY A 289 -14.80 22.03 18.40
CA GLY A 289 -13.37 22.33 18.51
C GLY A 289 -12.82 22.96 17.23
N VAL A 290 -11.67 23.58 17.35
CA VAL A 290 -11.02 24.32 16.27
C VAL A 290 -10.10 23.38 15.49
N PHE A 291 -10.29 23.33 14.16
CA PHE A 291 -9.45 22.61 13.21
C PHE A 291 -8.70 23.61 12.30
N SER A 292 -7.62 23.16 11.64
CA SER A 292 -6.93 24.01 10.67
C SER A 292 -7.82 24.31 9.45
N SER A 293 -7.62 25.45 8.80
CA SER A 293 -8.36 25.81 7.58
C SER A 293 -8.21 24.76 6.48
N GLU A 294 -7.02 24.16 6.34
CA GLU A 294 -6.76 23.13 5.34
C GLU A 294 -7.49 21.81 5.62
N ILE A 295 -7.60 21.44 6.89
CA ILE A 295 -8.39 20.28 7.31
C ILE A 295 -9.88 20.53 7.03
N LEU A 296 -10.39 21.73 7.35
CA LEU A 296 -11.78 22.09 7.07
C LEU A 296 -12.07 22.15 5.55
N ASP A 297 -11.18 22.72 4.76
CA ASP A 297 -11.30 22.73 3.30
C ASP A 297 -11.30 21.32 2.72
N CYS A 298 -10.38 20.46 3.20
CA CYS A 298 -10.32 19.08 2.77
C CYS A 298 -11.59 18.30 3.17
N PHE A 299 -12.11 18.53 4.36
CA PHE A 299 -13.37 17.95 4.84
C PHE A 299 -14.56 18.37 3.95
N GLN A 300 -14.62 19.65 3.57
CA GLN A 300 -15.65 20.16 2.65
C GLN A 300 -15.54 19.54 1.25
N LEU A 301 -14.33 19.31 0.74
CA LEU A 301 -14.11 18.62 -0.54
C LEU A 301 -14.54 17.15 -0.47
N ALA A 302 -14.33 16.48 0.65
CA ALA A 302 -14.70 15.07 0.87
C ALA A 302 -16.20 14.90 1.18
N LYS A 303 -16.93 15.98 1.49
CA LYS A 303 -18.31 15.96 1.97
C LYS A 303 -19.24 15.03 1.19
N ALA A 304 -19.22 15.11 -0.15
CA ALA A 304 -20.14 14.33 -0.98
C ALA A 304 -19.93 12.81 -0.82
N GLU A 305 -18.68 12.38 -0.72
CA GLU A 305 -18.33 10.96 -0.55
C GLU A 305 -18.62 10.49 0.89
N LEU A 306 -18.38 11.34 1.89
CA LEU A 306 -18.74 11.07 3.29
C LEU A 306 -20.26 10.93 3.48
N LEU A 307 -21.08 11.76 2.79
CA LEU A 307 -22.54 11.71 2.80
C LEU A 307 -23.08 10.38 2.27
N ILE A 308 -22.67 9.99 1.06
CA ILE A 308 -23.12 8.76 0.40
C ILE A 308 -22.92 7.57 1.33
N MET A 309 -21.78 7.50 1.99
CA MET A 309 -21.43 6.38 2.84
C MET A 309 -22.14 6.35 4.20
N THR A 310 -22.58 7.50 4.67
CA THR A 310 -23.37 7.59 5.91
C THR A 310 -24.82 7.16 5.67
N GLU A 311 -25.38 7.42 4.47
CA GLU A 311 -26.78 7.17 4.14
C GLU A 311 -27.02 5.76 3.54
N GLU A 312 -26.14 5.26 2.69
CA GLU A 312 -26.33 3.99 1.96
C GLU A 312 -25.82 2.76 2.72
N GLY A 313 -25.11 2.95 3.83
CA GLY A 313 -24.48 1.85 4.58
C GLY A 313 -23.14 1.40 3.99
N PHE A 314 -22.29 0.77 4.84
CA PHE A 314 -20.91 0.46 4.49
C PHE A 314 -20.77 -0.75 3.58
N SER A 315 -20.16 -0.57 2.39
CA SER A 315 -19.54 -1.65 1.62
C SER A 315 -18.03 -1.41 1.53
N PHE A 316 -17.23 -2.25 2.17
CA PHE A 316 -15.76 -2.10 2.21
C PHE A 316 -15.06 -2.35 0.88
N ALA A 317 -15.79 -2.82 -0.15
CA ALA A 317 -15.20 -3.23 -1.42
C ALA A 317 -14.86 -2.07 -2.36
N ASP A 318 -15.47 -0.88 -2.19
CA ASP A 318 -15.58 0.11 -3.26
C ASP A 318 -14.67 1.33 -3.16
N VAL A 319 -13.74 1.41 -2.19
CA VAL A 319 -12.82 2.55 -2.12
C VAL A 319 -11.39 2.14 -2.41
N GLU A 320 -11.01 2.21 -3.67
CA GLU A 320 -9.61 2.19 -4.07
C GLU A 320 -8.90 3.48 -3.62
N ILE A 321 -7.77 3.34 -2.95
CA ILE A 321 -6.86 4.46 -2.72
C ILE A 321 -6.19 4.74 -4.07
N ILE A 322 -6.77 5.67 -4.83
CA ILE A 322 -6.22 6.33 -6.03
C ILE A 322 -5.42 5.41 -6.96
N GLU A 323 -5.98 5.14 -8.17
CA GLU A 323 -5.16 4.86 -9.35
C GLU A 323 -4.26 6.05 -9.69
#